data_7899a48f77f75db8739ba0c1308da6a9
#
_entry.id   7899a48f77f75db8739ba0c1308da6a9
#
_cell.length_a   1.000
_cell.length_b   1.000
_cell.length_c   1.000
_cell.angle_alpha   90.00
_cell.angle_beta   90.00
_cell.angle_gamma   90.00
#
_symmetry.space_group_name_H-M   'P 1'
#
loop_
_entity.id
_entity.type
_entity.pdbx_description
1 polymer ?
#
loop_
_entity_poly.entity_id
_entity_poly.type
_entity_poly.pdbx_seq_one_letter_code
_entity_poly.pdbx_strand_id
1 'polypeptide(L)'
;MKEKKEPKNYYHISSVSEMFNIHPQTLRLYEREGLLRPSRSEGNTRCYTDEDLKQLELILNLTRDLGVNLAGVEVVINMRKKIEQIEEEVNMFLEYIRKEFFEGREEEFELRTKSLVRVRPAKIIRIEREKENKKNDE
;
A
#
# COMPACT_ATOMS: atom_id res chain seq x y z
N MET A 1 -23.08 -6.55 -15.41
CA MET A 1 -23.10 -5.29 -14.65
C MET A 1 -21.76 -4.61 -14.82
N LYS A 2 -21.75 -3.43 -15.44
CA LYS A 2 -20.53 -2.62 -15.50
C LYS A 2 -20.28 -2.08 -14.10
N GLU A 3 -19.20 -2.49 -13.46
CA GLU A 3 -18.71 -1.85 -12.25
C GLU A 3 -18.59 -0.34 -12.54
N LYS A 4 -19.32 0.47 -11.78
CA LYS A 4 -19.10 1.91 -11.77
C LYS A 4 -17.68 2.13 -11.24
N LYS A 5 -16.72 2.36 -12.14
CA LYS A 5 -15.43 2.92 -11.77
C LYS A 5 -15.72 4.25 -11.10
N GLU A 6 -15.43 4.33 -9.80
CA GLU A 6 -15.43 5.61 -9.09
C GLU A 6 -14.53 6.58 -9.85
N PRO A 7 -14.91 7.87 -9.94
CA PRO A 7 -14.08 8.84 -10.61
C PRO A 7 -12.72 8.88 -9.94
N LYS A 8 -11.67 8.50 -10.67
CA LYS A 8 -10.29 8.57 -10.17
C LYS A 8 -9.94 10.04 -9.98
N ASN A 9 -9.70 10.45 -8.75
CA ASN A 9 -9.13 11.75 -8.48
C ASN A 9 -7.68 11.78 -8.97
N TYR A 10 -7.32 12.88 -9.63
CA TYR A 10 -5.97 13.12 -10.09
C TYR A 10 -5.41 14.37 -9.43
N TYR A 11 -4.18 14.27 -8.96
CA TYR A 11 -3.49 15.34 -8.26
C TYR A 11 -2.22 15.72 -9.03
N HIS A 12 -1.97 17.02 -9.17
CA HIS A 12 -0.73 17.51 -9.75
C HIS A 12 0.41 17.48 -8.73
N ILE A 13 1.65 17.45 -9.21
CA ILE A 13 2.84 17.39 -8.36
C ILE A 13 2.89 18.51 -7.31
N SER A 14 2.44 19.72 -7.63
CA SER A 14 2.37 20.85 -6.68
C SER A 14 1.42 20.56 -5.53
N SER A 15 0.23 20.05 -5.81
CA SER A 15 -0.77 19.69 -4.81
C SER A 15 -0.27 18.57 -3.90
N VAL A 16 0.33 17.52 -4.47
CA VAL A 16 0.91 16.40 -3.70
C VAL A 16 2.07 16.90 -2.82
N SER A 17 2.93 17.74 -3.37
CA SER A 17 4.04 18.38 -2.65
C SER A 17 3.56 19.16 -1.42
N GLU A 18 2.48 19.93 -1.54
CA GLU A 18 1.87 20.66 -0.43
C GLU A 18 1.20 19.73 0.58
N MET A 19 0.40 18.77 0.11
CA MET A 19 -0.34 17.83 0.98
C MET A 19 0.58 17.05 1.92
N PHE A 20 1.74 16.62 1.42
CA PHE A 20 2.70 15.82 2.17
C PHE A 20 3.89 16.61 2.73
N ASN A 21 3.91 17.92 2.51
CA ASN A 21 5.00 18.81 2.92
C ASN A 21 6.38 18.27 2.49
N ILE A 22 6.50 17.97 1.22
CA ILE A 22 7.74 17.48 0.58
C ILE A 22 8.09 18.34 -0.64
N HIS A 23 9.36 18.42 -0.94
CA HIS A 23 9.80 19.15 -2.12
C HIS A 23 9.43 18.36 -3.41
N PRO A 24 8.99 19.02 -4.49
CA PRO A 24 8.69 18.36 -5.78
C PRO A 24 9.84 17.50 -6.32
N GLN A 25 11.08 17.87 -6.06
CA GLN A 25 12.26 17.09 -6.45
C GLN A 25 12.34 15.74 -5.76
N THR A 26 11.81 15.63 -4.53
CA THR A 26 11.70 14.34 -3.82
C THR A 26 10.73 13.41 -4.53
N LEU A 27 9.60 13.93 -5.01
CA LEU A 27 8.64 13.14 -5.81
C LEU A 27 9.25 12.67 -7.13
N ARG A 28 10.04 13.54 -7.80
CA ARG A 28 10.77 13.17 -9.01
C ARG A 28 11.85 12.13 -8.74
N LEU A 29 12.52 12.20 -7.59
CA LEU A 29 13.47 11.17 -7.15
C LEU A 29 12.77 9.83 -6.99
N TYR A 30 11.64 9.77 -6.30
CA TYR A 30 10.88 8.53 -6.10
C TYR A 30 10.37 7.95 -7.42
N GLU A 31 9.98 8.79 -8.37
CA GLU A 31 9.61 8.36 -9.72
C GLU A 31 10.83 7.75 -10.45
N ARG A 32 11.97 8.41 -10.40
CA ARG A 32 13.23 7.95 -11.03
C ARG A 32 13.71 6.62 -10.45
N GLU A 33 13.57 6.45 -9.14
CA GLU A 33 13.90 5.19 -8.44
C GLU A 33 12.82 4.10 -8.62
N GLY A 34 11.74 4.39 -9.36
CA GLY A 34 10.66 3.43 -9.63
C GLY A 34 9.73 3.16 -8.44
N LEU A 35 9.83 3.94 -7.37
CA LEU A 35 8.99 3.81 -6.17
C LEU A 35 7.58 4.38 -6.39
N LEU A 36 7.43 5.38 -7.25
CA LEU A 36 6.16 5.96 -7.70
C LEU A 36 6.09 5.91 -9.23
N ARG A 37 4.89 5.73 -9.75
CA ARG A 37 4.65 5.69 -11.20
C ARG A 37 3.42 6.52 -11.55
N PRO A 38 3.49 7.86 -11.41
CA PRO A 38 2.38 8.71 -11.78
C PRO A 38 2.09 8.57 -13.29
N SER A 39 0.82 8.67 -13.65
CA SER A 39 0.41 8.76 -15.04
C SER A 39 0.76 10.14 -15.61
N ARG A 40 0.68 10.28 -16.93
CA ARG A 40 0.86 11.56 -17.61
C ARG A 40 -0.44 11.98 -18.29
N SER A 41 -0.79 13.25 -18.17
CA SER A 41 -1.88 13.85 -18.95
C SER A 41 -1.49 14.02 -20.42
N GLU A 42 -2.44 14.39 -21.27
CA GLU A 42 -2.15 14.72 -22.68
C GLU A 42 -1.09 15.81 -22.84
N GLY A 43 -1.03 16.77 -21.90
CA GLY A 43 -0.01 17.82 -21.83
C GLY A 43 1.32 17.36 -21.18
N ASN A 44 1.53 16.04 -21.01
CA ASN A 44 2.74 15.47 -20.38
C ASN A 44 2.95 15.90 -18.92
N THR A 45 1.90 16.30 -18.22
CA THR A 45 1.92 16.68 -16.80
C THR A 45 1.73 15.43 -15.93
N ARG A 46 2.50 15.33 -14.82
CA ARG A 46 2.36 14.25 -13.84
C ARG A 46 0.99 14.31 -13.17
N CYS A 47 0.32 13.17 -13.14
CA CYS A 47 -0.98 12.98 -12.47
C CYS A 47 -0.87 11.83 -11.49
N TYR A 48 -1.05 12.12 -10.21
CA TYR A 48 -1.03 11.15 -9.11
C TYR A 48 -2.44 10.71 -8.77
N THR A 49 -2.64 9.43 -8.57
CA THR A 49 -3.92 8.84 -8.14
C THR A 49 -3.97 8.71 -6.63
N ASP A 50 -5.15 8.37 -6.08
CA ASP A 50 -5.30 8.06 -4.66
C ASP A 50 -4.40 6.86 -4.24
N GLU A 51 -4.20 5.88 -5.12
CA GLU A 51 -3.28 4.77 -4.89
C GLU A 51 -1.81 5.25 -4.81
N ASP A 52 -1.43 6.18 -5.69
CA ASP A 52 -0.09 6.79 -5.64
C ASP A 52 0.13 7.55 -4.33
N LEU A 53 -0.91 8.25 -3.82
CA LEU A 53 -0.83 8.94 -2.53
C LEU A 53 -0.68 7.98 -1.36
N LYS A 54 -1.39 6.85 -1.36
CA LYS A 54 -1.22 5.80 -0.35
C LYS A 54 0.19 5.20 -0.38
N GLN A 55 0.73 4.97 -1.57
CA GLN A 55 2.10 4.48 -1.71
C GLN A 55 3.12 5.52 -1.25
N LEU A 56 2.90 6.80 -1.54
CA LEU A 56 3.72 7.90 -1.06
C LEU A 56 3.72 7.99 0.47
N GLU A 57 2.56 7.85 1.10
CA GLU A 57 2.44 7.79 2.56
C GLU A 57 3.29 6.66 3.15
N LEU A 58 3.23 5.47 2.57
CA LEU A 58 4.07 4.34 2.97
C LEU A 58 5.56 4.66 2.84
N ILE A 59 5.98 5.24 1.70
CA ILE A 59 7.38 5.62 1.46
C ILE A 59 7.84 6.61 2.52
N LEU A 60 7.03 7.63 2.83
CA LEU A 60 7.37 8.64 3.82
C LEU A 60 7.42 8.09 5.25
N ASN A 61 6.53 7.18 5.61
CA ASN A 61 6.57 6.50 6.89
C ASN A 61 7.86 5.67 7.03
N LEU A 62 8.25 4.94 6.00
CA LEU A 62 9.48 4.16 6.01
C LEU A 62 10.74 5.05 6.06
N THR A 63 10.78 6.13 5.30
CA THR A 63 11.96 7.00 5.20
C THR A 63 12.08 7.97 6.37
N ARG A 64 11.02 8.71 6.67
CA ARG A 64 11.04 9.77 7.70
C ARG A 64 10.90 9.22 9.11
N ASP A 65 9.92 8.34 9.32
CA ASP A 65 9.60 7.86 10.66
C ASP A 65 10.50 6.72 11.11
N LEU A 66 10.86 5.82 10.18
CA LEU A 66 11.65 4.62 10.49
C LEU A 66 13.11 4.69 10.01
N GLY A 67 13.48 5.71 9.26
CA GLY A 67 14.84 5.90 8.77
C GLY A 67 15.33 4.84 7.78
N VAL A 68 14.40 4.21 7.06
CA VAL A 68 14.73 3.20 6.03
C VAL A 68 15.28 3.91 4.78
N ASN A 69 16.39 3.44 4.23
CA ASN A 69 16.92 3.96 2.98
C ASN A 69 16.07 3.54 1.77
N LEU A 70 16.27 4.16 0.60
CA LEU A 70 15.44 3.91 -0.58
C LEU A 70 15.53 2.46 -1.07
N ALA A 71 16.66 1.80 -0.94
CA ALA A 71 16.80 0.37 -1.30
C ALA A 71 15.93 -0.52 -0.39
N GLY A 72 15.90 -0.23 0.91
CA GLY A 72 15.02 -0.91 1.87
C GLY A 72 13.54 -0.64 1.59
N VAL A 73 13.19 0.59 1.21
CA VAL A 73 11.82 0.94 0.80
C VAL A 73 11.39 0.13 -0.42
N GLU A 74 12.24 -0.01 -1.42
CA GLU A 74 11.98 -0.83 -2.60
C GLU A 74 11.69 -2.29 -2.23
N VAL A 75 12.51 -2.87 -1.35
CA VAL A 75 12.29 -4.24 -0.85
C VAL A 75 10.94 -4.37 -0.18
N VAL A 76 10.57 -3.45 0.72
CA VAL A 76 9.28 -3.48 1.43
C VAL A 76 8.11 -3.37 0.46
N ILE A 77 8.19 -2.47 -0.53
CA ILE A 77 7.13 -2.30 -1.54
C ILE A 77 6.98 -3.58 -2.37
N ASN A 78 8.07 -4.19 -2.80
CA ASN A 78 8.04 -5.43 -3.58
C ASN A 78 7.49 -6.61 -2.78
N MET A 79 7.87 -6.73 -1.50
CA MET A 79 7.32 -7.73 -0.60
C MET A 79 5.82 -7.53 -0.40
N ARG A 80 5.36 -6.31 -0.20
CA ARG A 80 3.94 -5.98 -0.06
C ARG A 80 3.14 -6.37 -1.30
N LYS A 81 3.63 -6.02 -2.50
CA LYS A 81 3.00 -6.43 -3.77
C LYS A 81 2.91 -7.96 -3.91
N LYS A 82 3.96 -8.66 -3.47
CA LYS A 82 3.95 -10.12 -3.50
C LYS A 82 2.94 -10.73 -2.54
N ILE A 83 2.79 -10.15 -1.36
CA ILE A 83 1.77 -10.55 -0.39
C ILE A 83 0.36 -10.32 -0.99
N GLU A 84 0.08 -9.14 -1.53
CA GLU A 84 -1.19 -8.81 -2.17
C GLU A 84 -1.52 -9.80 -3.31
N GLN A 85 -0.54 -10.14 -4.13
CA GLN A 85 -0.71 -11.14 -5.19
C GLN A 85 -1.07 -12.53 -4.64
N ILE A 86 -0.38 -12.97 -3.59
CA ILE A 86 -0.67 -14.26 -2.93
C ILE A 86 -2.07 -14.25 -2.32
N GLU A 87 -2.48 -13.14 -1.69
CA GLU A 87 -3.82 -12.97 -1.16
C GLU A 87 -4.89 -13.11 -2.24
N GLU A 88 -4.69 -12.48 -3.40
CA GLU A 88 -5.60 -12.60 -4.56
C GLU A 88 -5.67 -14.04 -5.07
N GLU A 89 -4.54 -14.72 -5.22
CA GLU A 89 -4.47 -16.12 -5.65
C GLU A 89 -5.20 -17.04 -4.67
N VAL A 90 -5.02 -16.85 -3.36
CA VAL A 90 -5.71 -17.61 -2.32
C VAL A 90 -7.22 -17.34 -2.36
N ASN A 91 -7.64 -16.10 -2.50
CA ASN A 91 -9.06 -15.75 -2.58
C ASN A 91 -9.73 -16.36 -3.81
N MET A 92 -9.08 -16.34 -4.97
CA MET A 92 -9.59 -16.99 -6.18
C MET A 92 -9.70 -18.51 -6.00
N PHE A 93 -8.72 -19.14 -5.35
CA PHE A 93 -8.74 -20.57 -5.05
C PHE A 93 -9.87 -20.93 -4.08
N LEU A 94 -10.07 -20.15 -3.02
CA LEU A 94 -11.16 -20.35 -2.07
C LEU A 94 -12.53 -20.20 -2.74
N GLU A 95 -12.68 -19.24 -3.64
CA GLU A 95 -13.90 -19.04 -4.41
C GLU A 95 -14.19 -20.21 -5.35
N TYR A 96 -13.15 -20.75 -5.99
CA TYR A 96 -13.25 -21.97 -6.78
C TYR A 96 -13.71 -23.17 -5.93
N ILE A 97 -13.08 -23.40 -4.79
CA ILE A 97 -13.46 -24.47 -3.85
C ILE A 97 -14.91 -24.29 -3.38
N ARG A 98 -15.32 -23.07 -3.06
CA ARG A 98 -16.70 -22.79 -2.66
C ARG A 98 -17.70 -23.21 -3.72
N LYS A 99 -17.46 -22.84 -4.97
CA LYS A 99 -18.36 -23.15 -6.09
C LYS A 99 -18.41 -24.63 -6.40
N GLU A 100 -17.27 -25.31 -6.46
CA GLU A 100 -17.18 -26.69 -6.91
C GLU A 100 -17.64 -27.72 -5.83
N PHE A 101 -17.39 -27.43 -4.54
CA PHE A 101 -17.57 -28.43 -3.49
C PHE A 101 -18.60 -28.04 -2.45
N PHE A 102 -18.99 -26.80 -2.35
CA PHE A 102 -19.88 -26.31 -1.28
C PHE A 102 -21.11 -25.55 -1.83
N GLU A 103 -21.45 -25.73 -3.09
CA GLU A 103 -22.70 -25.16 -3.61
C GLU A 103 -23.90 -25.64 -2.80
N GLY A 104 -24.66 -24.69 -2.25
CA GLY A 104 -25.76 -24.96 -1.34
C GLY A 104 -25.37 -25.32 0.10
N ARG A 105 -24.08 -25.20 0.46
CA ARG A 105 -23.54 -25.45 1.81
C ARG A 105 -22.62 -24.33 2.28
N GLU A 106 -23.03 -23.11 2.04
CA GLU A 106 -22.21 -21.91 2.32
C GLU A 106 -21.81 -21.78 3.78
N GLU A 107 -22.71 -22.18 4.70
CA GLU A 107 -22.42 -22.16 6.16
C GLU A 107 -21.29 -23.12 6.53
N GLU A 108 -21.25 -24.31 5.93
CA GLU A 108 -20.18 -25.29 6.16
C GLU A 108 -18.85 -24.79 5.62
N PHE A 109 -18.85 -24.15 4.45
CA PHE A 109 -17.67 -23.51 3.89
C PHE A 109 -17.13 -22.40 4.79
N GLU A 110 -18.01 -21.50 5.25
CA GLU A 110 -17.62 -20.42 6.16
C GLU A 110 -17.05 -20.95 7.48
N LEU A 111 -17.63 -22.00 8.04
CA LEU A 111 -17.15 -22.61 9.28
C LEU A 111 -15.73 -23.18 9.10
N ARG A 112 -15.47 -23.86 7.98
CA ARG A 112 -14.16 -24.43 7.66
C ARG A 112 -13.13 -23.37 7.32
N THR A 113 -13.53 -22.30 6.64
CA THR A 113 -12.62 -21.20 6.27
C THR A 113 -12.35 -20.21 7.40
N LYS A 114 -13.22 -20.14 8.42
CA LYS A 114 -12.94 -19.35 9.63
C LYS A 114 -11.71 -19.83 10.40
N SER A 115 -11.36 -21.10 10.26
CA SER A 115 -10.13 -21.68 10.83
C SER A 115 -8.90 -21.44 9.96
N LEU A 116 -9.07 -21.09 8.68
CA LEU A 116 -8.00 -20.64 7.80
C LEU A 116 -7.73 -19.16 8.09
N VAL A 117 -6.47 -18.82 8.27
CA VAL A 117 -6.04 -17.45 8.56
C VAL A 117 -6.69 -16.48 7.57
N ARG A 118 -7.53 -15.57 8.06
CA ARG A 118 -7.96 -14.43 7.26
C ARG A 118 -6.74 -13.59 6.99
N VAL A 119 -6.26 -13.65 5.76
CA VAL A 119 -5.18 -12.79 5.31
C VAL A 119 -5.74 -11.36 5.29
N ARG A 120 -5.45 -10.59 6.33
CA ARG A 120 -5.74 -9.16 6.35
C ARG A 120 -4.56 -8.42 5.77
N PRO A 121 -4.76 -7.35 5.00
CA PRO A 121 -3.66 -6.52 4.56
C PRO A 121 -2.85 -6.10 5.79
N ALA A 122 -1.55 -6.37 5.77
CA ALA A 122 -0.66 -6.04 6.86
C ALA A 122 -0.70 -4.51 7.06
N LYS A 123 -1.26 -4.08 8.19
CA LYS A 123 -1.09 -2.69 8.62
C LYS A 123 0.31 -2.56 9.19
N ILE A 124 1.07 -1.60 8.70
CA ILE A 124 2.34 -1.24 9.31
C ILE A 124 2.03 -0.70 10.70
N ILE A 125 2.40 -1.47 11.72
CA ILE A 125 2.29 -1.02 13.11
C ILE A 125 3.43 -0.06 13.35
N ARG A 126 3.10 1.18 13.68
CA ARG A 126 4.07 2.18 14.11
C ARG A 126 4.63 1.72 15.46
N ILE A 127 5.90 1.35 15.50
CA ILE A 127 6.60 1.10 16.76
C ILE A 127 7.07 2.46 17.26
N GLU A 128 6.39 3.00 18.26
CA GLU A 128 6.89 4.16 18.98
C GLU A 128 8.13 3.74 19.76
N ARG A 129 9.29 4.25 19.37
CA ARG A 129 10.48 4.13 20.20
C ARG A 129 10.27 5.02 21.42
N GLU A 130 10.20 4.45 22.60
CA GLU A 130 10.35 5.21 23.84
C GLU A 130 11.65 6.00 23.74
N LYS A 131 11.54 7.32 23.81
CA LYS A 131 12.71 8.17 23.99
C LYS A 131 13.24 7.86 25.38
N GLU A 132 14.34 7.12 25.46
CA GLU A 132 15.13 7.07 26.69
C GLU A 132 15.47 8.50 27.11
N ASN A 133 14.78 8.95 28.14
CA ASN A 133 15.13 10.15 28.85
C ASN A 133 16.47 9.86 29.55
N LYS A 134 17.59 10.15 28.89
CA LYS A 134 18.85 10.34 29.60
C LYS A 134 18.70 11.63 30.45
N LYS A 135 18.18 11.49 31.64
CA LYS A 135 18.51 12.43 32.70
C LYS A 135 19.99 12.23 33.01
N ASN A 136 20.80 13.17 32.58
CA ASN A 136 22.10 13.40 33.15
C ASN A 136 21.84 13.89 34.56
N ASP A 137 22.09 13.03 35.54
CA ASP A 137 22.34 13.51 36.91
C ASP A 137 23.82 13.89 36.96
N GLU A 138 24.05 15.15 37.15
CA GLU A 138 25.29 15.65 37.72
C GLU A 138 25.36 15.31 39.20
#